data_3f32ba50d51ab233aa25437eb2325438
#
_entry.id   3f32ba50d51ab233aa25437eb2325438
#
_cell.length_a   1.000
_cell.length_b   1.000
_cell.length_c   1.000
_cell.angle_alpha   90.00
_cell.angle_beta   90.00
_cell.angle_gamma   90.00
#
_symmetry.space_group_name_H-M   'P 1'
#
loop_
_entity.id
_entity.type
_entity.pdbx_description
1 polymer ?
#
loop_
_entity_poly.entity_id
_entity_poly.type
_entity_poly.pdbx_seq_one_letter_code
_entity_poly.pdbx_strand_id
1 'polypeptide(L)'
;ASGHGAKVMTGGKGSKFGIPIKRTIPAYKRAKDLGFDIKGIHAHTGSGGEGIEPFTDVAEILSDLTNEIRDKAGIDLEFIDIGGGVGVPYRLQEEETDVEEMANLVTEIIQEETDVKTVVIEPGRYIVADSTVLLTRCVDVKDAETKRYIGVDAGFNTLVRPAFYDSYHAVAMANKFNKACSGKYDIVGPICESGDY
;
A
#
# COMPACT_ATOMS: atom_id res chain seq x y z
N ALA A 1 0.56 5.93 -10.19
CA ALA A 1 0.12 4.89 -9.26
C ALA A 1 0.38 3.53 -9.90
N SER A 2 1.43 2.87 -9.47
CA SER A 2 1.76 1.49 -9.78
C SER A 2 1.01 0.62 -8.75
N GLY A 3 -0.07 -0.01 -9.13
CA GLY A 3 -0.78 -0.95 -8.28
C GLY A 3 -0.88 -2.31 -8.96
N HIS A 4 -1.07 -3.36 -8.18
CA HIS A 4 -1.26 -4.73 -8.65
C HIS A 4 -2.48 -4.85 -9.56
N GLY A 5 -2.34 -4.49 -10.86
CA GLY A 5 -3.38 -4.60 -11.87
C GLY A 5 -4.62 -3.70 -11.66
N ALA A 6 -5.59 -3.84 -12.55
CA ALA A 6 -6.81 -3.00 -12.57
C ALA A 6 -7.68 -3.08 -11.30
N LYS A 7 -7.49 -4.09 -10.46
CA LYS A 7 -8.28 -4.30 -9.23
C LYS A 7 -7.85 -3.39 -8.05
N VAL A 8 -6.67 -2.76 -8.12
CA VAL A 8 -6.09 -1.95 -7.03
C VAL A 8 -5.71 -0.54 -7.47
N MET A 9 -6.35 -0.03 -8.52
CA MET A 9 -6.06 1.31 -9.02
C MET A 9 -6.65 2.37 -8.07
N THR A 10 -5.80 2.91 -7.19
CA THR A 10 -6.13 4.00 -6.26
C THR A 10 -5.94 5.39 -6.86
N GLY A 11 -5.29 5.48 -8.03
CA GLY A 11 -5.06 6.75 -8.75
C GLY A 11 -5.08 6.58 -10.26
N GLY A 12 -5.11 7.69 -11.00
CA GLY A 12 -5.10 7.72 -12.46
C GLY A 12 -6.46 7.97 -13.11
N LYS A 13 -6.49 7.97 -14.45
CA LYS A 13 -7.72 8.22 -15.21
C LYS A 13 -8.74 7.12 -14.94
N GLY A 14 -9.93 7.50 -14.48
CA GLY A 14 -11.02 6.58 -14.16
C GLY A 14 -11.02 6.06 -12.71
N SER A 15 -10.07 6.46 -11.86
CA SER A 15 -10.15 6.19 -10.43
C SER A 15 -11.37 6.86 -9.81
N LYS A 16 -12.00 6.15 -8.84
CA LYS A 16 -13.08 6.75 -8.02
C LYS A 16 -12.56 7.71 -6.95
N PHE A 17 -11.24 7.73 -6.70
CA PHE A 17 -10.60 8.50 -5.66
C PHE A 17 -9.95 9.77 -6.19
N GLY A 18 -9.83 10.76 -5.32
CA GLY A 18 -9.09 11.98 -5.56
C GLY A 18 -9.73 12.96 -6.54
N ILE A 19 -9.06 14.08 -6.70
CA ILE A 19 -9.41 15.14 -7.64
C ILE A 19 -8.40 15.10 -8.79
N PRO A 20 -8.83 15.05 -10.06
CA PRO A 20 -7.90 15.13 -11.18
C PRO A 20 -7.04 16.40 -11.12
N ILE A 21 -5.74 16.29 -11.41
CA ILE A 21 -4.77 17.40 -11.30
C ILE A 21 -5.30 18.70 -11.94
N LYS A 22 -5.89 18.63 -13.14
CA LYS A 22 -6.47 19.80 -13.83
C LYS A 22 -7.62 20.49 -13.08
N ARG A 23 -8.21 19.81 -12.09
CA ARG A 23 -9.29 20.34 -11.26
C ARG A 23 -8.84 20.76 -9.88
N THR A 24 -7.58 20.53 -9.51
CA THR A 24 -7.05 20.84 -8.18
C THR A 24 -7.22 22.32 -7.86
N ILE A 25 -6.66 23.21 -8.66
CA ILE A 25 -6.75 24.66 -8.41
C ILE A 25 -8.21 25.17 -8.37
N PRO A 26 -9.11 24.81 -9.32
CA PRO A 26 -10.52 25.16 -9.21
C PRO A 26 -11.19 24.64 -7.92
N ALA A 27 -10.83 23.42 -7.46
CA ALA A 27 -11.40 22.85 -6.25
C ALA A 27 -10.96 23.61 -5.00
N TYR A 28 -9.68 23.97 -4.88
CA TYR A 28 -9.15 24.77 -3.79
C TYR A 28 -9.78 26.17 -3.74
N LYS A 29 -9.89 26.84 -4.88
CA LYS A 29 -10.62 28.13 -4.97
C LYS A 29 -12.06 28.00 -4.47
N ARG A 30 -12.77 26.99 -4.96
CA ARG A 30 -14.15 26.74 -4.56
C ARG A 30 -14.28 26.46 -3.05
N ALA A 31 -13.38 25.67 -2.49
CA ALA A 31 -13.35 25.38 -1.06
C ALA A 31 -13.13 26.67 -0.23
N LYS A 32 -12.17 27.50 -0.66
CA LYS A 32 -11.92 28.83 -0.05
C LYS A 32 -13.16 29.73 -0.09
N ASP A 33 -13.82 29.83 -1.26
CA ASP A 33 -15.03 30.63 -1.45
C ASP A 33 -16.18 30.15 -0.55
N LEU A 34 -16.21 28.85 -0.21
CA LEU A 34 -17.18 28.27 0.70
C LEU A 34 -16.81 28.45 2.19
N GLY A 35 -15.66 29.05 2.48
CA GLY A 35 -15.19 29.31 3.85
C GLY A 35 -14.53 28.12 4.54
N PHE A 36 -14.06 27.11 3.79
CA PHE A 36 -13.29 26.02 4.38
C PHE A 36 -11.88 26.51 4.77
N ASP A 37 -11.41 26.05 5.94
CA ASP A 37 -10.03 26.20 6.39
C ASP A 37 -9.17 25.07 5.82
N ILE A 38 -8.50 25.38 4.71
CA ILE A 38 -7.75 24.39 3.93
C ILE A 38 -6.32 24.33 4.43
N LYS A 39 -5.86 23.16 4.90
CA LYS A 39 -4.59 22.98 5.57
C LYS A 39 -3.52 22.25 4.77
N GLY A 40 -3.90 21.38 3.87
CA GLY A 40 -2.92 20.54 3.19
C GLY A 40 -3.35 19.99 1.86
N ILE A 41 -2.45 19.24 1.26
CA ILE A 41 -2.66 18.46 0.04
C ILE A 41 -2.21 17.03 0.27
N HIS A 42 -2.93 16.07 -0.34
CA HIS A 42 -2.66 14.65 -0.20
C HIS A 42 -2.66 13.95 -1.55
N ALA A 43 -1.74 13.02 -1.70
CA ALA A 43 -1.80 11.99 -2.73
C ALA A 43 -1.31 10.65 -2.21
N HIS A 44 -1.84 9.55 -2.77
CA HIS A 44 -1.45 8.20 -2.40
C HIS A 44 -0.77 7.51 -3.59
N THR A 45 0.43 6.96 -3.38
CA THR A 45 1.25 6.34 -4.43
C THR A 45 0.67 5.01 -4.93
N GLY A 46 -0.07 4.31 -4.10
CA GLY A 46 -0.54 2.93 -4.27
C GLY A 46 -0.14 2.07 -3.09
N SER A 47 -0.50 0.79 -3.12
CA SER A 47 -0.20 -0.14 -2.01
C SER A 47 0.87 -1.15 -2.40
N GLY A 48 1.98 -1.17 -1.65
CA GLY A 48 3.04 -2.16 -1.80
C GLY A 48 3.90 -1.95 -3.05
N GLY A 49 4.22 -0.70 -3.36
CA GLY A 49 5.25 -0.36 -4.36
C GLY A 49 6.64 -0.78 -3.88
N GLU A 50 7.50 -1.14 -4.82
CA GLU A 50 8.92 -1.35 -4.56
C GLU A 50 9.68 -0.03 -4.79
N GLY A 51 10.70 0.20 -3.97
CA GLY A 51 11.60 1.35 -4.12
C GLY A 51 11.08 2.66 -3.51
N ILE A 52 11.88 3.69 -3.68
CA ILE A 52 11.69 5.04 -3.13
C ILE A 52 11.10 6.01 -4.17
N GLU A 53 11.36 5.77 -5.44
CA GLU A 53 11.00 6.66 -6.56
C GLU A 53 9.52 7.06 -6.57
N PRO A 54 8.53 6.18 -6.27
CA PRO A 54 7.14 6.61 -6.24
C PRO A 54 6.84 7.70 -5.21
N PHE A 55 7.61 7.76 -4.12
CA PHE A 55 7.45 8.75 -3.06
C PHE A 55 8.10 10.08 -3.44
N THR A 56 9.28 10.05 -4.08
CA THR A 56 9.93 11.27 -4.59
C THR A 56 9.13 11.89 -5.72
N ASP A 57 8.62 11.09 -6.67
CA ASP A 57 7.73 11.57 -7.75
C ASP A 57 6.49 12.29 -7.18
N VAL A 58 5.88 11.73 -6.15
CA VAL A 58 4.70 12.34 -5.50
C VAL A 58 5.09 13.60 -4.75
N ALA A 59 6.26 13.63 -4.08
CA ALA A 59 6.75 14.82 -3.39
C ALA A 59 6.94 15.99 -4.38
N GLU A 60 7.58 15.76 -5.53
CA GLU A 60 7.74 16.75 -6.60
C GLU A 60 6.39 17.27 -7.11
N ILE A 61 5.46 16.38 -7.46
CA ILE A 61 4.14 16.75 -7.97
C ILE A 61 3.35 17.56 -6.95
N LEU A 62 3.41 17.17 -5.67
CA LEU A 62 2.67 17.87 -4.61
C LEU A 62 3.33 19.21 -4.26
N SER A 63 4.64 19.33 -4.38
CA SER A 63 5.36 20.60 -4.22
C SER A 63 4.97 21.60 -5.31
N ASP A 64 4.97 21.16 -6.57
CA ASP A 64 4.49 21.97 -7.71
C ASP A 64 3.04 22.45 -7.50
N LEU A 65 2.14 21.53 -7.12
CA LEU A 65 0.74 21.86 -6.87
C LEU A 65 0.57 22.80 -5.67
N THR A 66 1.38 22.65 -4.64
CA THR A 66 1.39 23.53 -3.47
C THR A 66 1.71 24.95 -3.86
N ASN A 67 2.75 25.15 -4.66
CA ASN A 67 3.13 26.45 -5.21
C ASN A 67 2.02 27.02 -6.11
N GLU A 68 1.44 26.20 -6.99
CA GLU A 68 0.30 26.63 -7.81
C GLU A 68 -0.92 27.06 -6.97
N ILE A 69 -1.23 26.35 -5.89
CA ILE A 69 -2.33 26.66 -4.98
C ILE A 69 -2.07 28.00 -4.31
N ARG A 70 -0.84 28.23 -3.79
CA ARG A 70 -0.45 29.52 -3.21
C ARG A 70 -0.63 30.64 -4.24
N ASP A 71 -0.02 30.51 -5.40
CA ASP A 71 0.02 31.57 -6.41
C ASP A 71 -1.33 31.87 -7.06
N LYS A 72 -2.14 30.84 -7.33
CA LYS A 72 -3.40 30.95 -8.09
C LYS A 72 -4.65 31.02 -7.19
N ALA A 73 -4.61 30.49 -5.97
CA ALA A 73 -5.73 30.50 -5.03
C ALA A 73 -5.47 31.35 -3.78
N GLY A 74 -4.23 31.77 -3.54
CA GLY A 74 -3.83 32.54 -2.34
C GLY A 74 -4.09 31.74 -1.07
N ILE A 75 -3.69 30.47 -1.06
CA ILE A 75 -3.83 29.55 0.06
C ILE A 75 -2.44 29.01 0.38
N ASP A 76 -1.97 29.25 1.60
CA ASP A 76 -0.75 28.70 2.12
C ASP A 76 -1.07 27.38 2.84
N LEU A 77 -0.47 26.29 2.37
CA LEU A 77 -0.68 24.98 2.95
C LEU A 77 0.27 24.73 4.11
N GLU A 78 -0.22 24.05 5.14
CA GLU A 78 0.56 23.75 6.37
C GLU A 78 1.28 22.41 6.25
N PHE A 79 0.72 21.45 5.47
CA PHE A 79 1.33 20.14 5.30
C PHE A 79 1.14 19.56 3.89
N ILE A 80 2.05 18.67 3.52
CA ILE A 80 1.97 17.77 2.37
C ILE A 80 1.91 16.34 2.89
N ASP A 81 0.89 15.59 2.47
CA ASP A 81 0.72 14.17 2.79
C ASP A 81 1.00 13.33 1.54
N ILE A 82 2.07 12.56 1.58
CA ILE A 82 2.50 11.70 0.48
C ILE A 82 1.82 10.32 0.50
N GLY A 83 0.92 10.09 1.45
CA GLY A 83 0.14 8.87 1.59
C GLY A 83 0.95 7.69 2.13
N GLY A 84 0.42 6.51 1.90
CA GLY A 84 1.05 5.26 2.29
C GLY A 84 1.63 4.50 1.10
N GLY A 85 1.82 3.20 1.28
CA GLY A 85 2.28 2.32 0.23
C GLY A 85 3.71 1.81 0.42
N VAL A 86 4.35 2.14 1.53
CA VAL A 86 5.68 1.60 1.87
C VAL A 86 5.63 0.08 1.79
N GLY A 87 6.53 -0.48 0.97
CA GLY A 87 6.63 -1.91 0.73
C GLY A 87 7.12 -2.66 1.97
N VAL A 88 6.70 -3.92 2.07
CA VAL A 88 7.26 -4.87 3.03
C VAL A 88 7.66 -6.13 2.29
N PRO A 89 8.81 -6.74 2.59
CA PRO A 89 9.23 -7.97 1.97
C PRO A 89 8.33 -9.13 2.44
N TYR A 90 7.83 -9.91 1.50
CA TYR A 90 7.09 -11.17 1.78
C TYR A 90 7.96 -12.40 1.57
N ARG A 91 9.10 -12.25 0.90
CA ARG A 91 10.08 -13.30 0.64
C ARG A 91 11.44 -12.88 1.20
N LEU A 92 12.22 -13.85 1.64
CA LEU A 92 13.57 -13.61 2.19
C LEU A 92 14.55 -12.92 1.21
N GLN A 93 14.24 -12.92 -0.08
CA GLN A 93 15.08 -12.33 -1.13
C GLN A 93 14.62 -10.92 -1.54
N GLU A 94 13.47 -10.48 -1.06
CA GLU A 94 12.97 -9.13 -1.30
C GLU A 94 13.69 -8.17 -0.36
N GLU A 95 14.08 -7.02 -0.87
CA GLU A 95 14.73 -5.98 -0.08
C GLU A 95 13.70 -5.13 0.65
N GLU A 96 14.05 -4.72 1.85
CA GLU A 96 13.24 -3.75 2.60
C GLU A 96 13.38 -2.37 1.97
N THR A 97 12.31 -1.59 2.02
CA THR A 97 12.37 -0.18 1.64
C THR A 97 13.21 0.56 2.67
N ASP A 98 14.27 1.24 2.23
CA ASP A 98 15.04 2.14 3.09
C ASP A 98 14.20 3.39 3.41
N VAL A 99 13.52 3.32 4.54
CA VAL A 99 12.62 4.42 4.97
C VAL A 99 13.36 5.65 5.44
N GLU A 100 14.62 5.51 5.89
CA GLU A 100 15.46 6.64 6.28
C GLU A 100 15.88 7.43 5.02
N GLU A 101 16.35 6.74 4.00
CA GLU A 101 16.67 7.35 2.71
C GLU A 101 15.43 7.97 2.07
N MET A 102 14.30 7.26 2.06
CA MET A 102 13.02 7.78 1.56
C MET A 102 12.62 9.08 2.29
N ALA A 103 12.69 9.09 3.62
CA ALA A 103 12.32 10.26 4.41
C ALA A 103 13.25 11.45 4.12
N ASN A 104 14.55 11.21 3.99
CA ASN A 104 15.53 12.25 3.69
C ASN A 104 15.25 12.87 2.32
N LEU A 105 15.13 12.06 1.26
CA LEU A 105 14.90 12.55 -0.10
C LEU A 105 13.57 13.30 -0.23
N VAL A 106 12.48 12.74 0.31
CA VAL A 106 11.16 13.40 0.29
C VAL A 106 11.20 14.74 1.03
N THR A 107 11.85 14.77 2.18
CA THR A 107 11.95 15.99 2.99
C THR A 107 12.79 17.05 2.30
N GLU A 108 13.92 16.65 1.67
CA GLU A 108 14.78 17.56 0.90
C GLU A 108 13.98 18.21 -0.25
N ILE A 109 13.30 17.41 -1.08
CA ILE A 109 12.47 17.91 -2.19
C ILE A 109 11.44 18.95 -1.68
N ILE A 110 10.68 18.61 -0.64
CA ILE A 110 9.62 19.48 -0.15
C ILE A 110 10.18 20.76 0.45
N GLN A 111 11.30 20.70 1.17
CA GLN A 111 11.95 21.88 1.81
C GLN A 111 12.63 22.80 0.80
N GLU A 112 13.19 22.25 -0.29
CA GLU A 112 13.80 23.05 -1.34
C GLU A 112 12.77 23.75 -2.22
N GLU A 113 11.64 23.12 -2.48
CA GLU A 113 10.64 23.61 -3.43
C GLU A 113 9.51 24.38 -2.78
N THR A 114 9.26 24.25 -1.47
CA THR A 114 8.12 24.86 -0.80
C THR A 114 8.46 25.45 0.56
N ASP A 115 7.55 26.27 1.10
CA ASP A 115 7.60 26.78 2.46
C ASP A 115 6.93 25.85 3.50
N VAL A 116 6.40 24.70 3.06
CA VAL A 116 5.71 23.73 3.92
C VAL A 116 6.70 23.10 4.92
N LYS A 117 6.27 22.99 6.18
CA LYS A 117 7.12 22.49 7.27
C LYS A 117 6.74 21.10 7.77
N THR A 118 5.59 20.60 7.36
CA THR A 118 5.08 19.30 7.85
C THR A 118 4.88 18.34 6.70
N VAL A 119 5.55 17.21 6.76
CA VAL A 119 5.32 16.07 5.87
C VAL A 119 4.54 15.00 6.64
N VAL A 120 3.50 14.46 6.02
CA VAL A 120 2.67 13.39 6.59
C VAL A 120 2.83 12.14 5.73
N ILE A 121 2.85 10.98 6.37
CA ILE A 121 2.84 9.67 5.71
C ILE A 121 1.79 8.77 6.35
N GLU A 122 1.25 7.80 5.58
CA GLU A 122 0.18 6.87 5.99
C GLU A 122 0.62 5.39 5.92
N PRO A 123 1.68 4.95 6.63
CA PRO A 123 2.29 3.63 6.47
C PRO A 123 1.50 2.53 7.20
N GLY A 124 0.34 2.13 6.70
CA GLY A 124 -0.52 1.13 7.37
C GLY A 124 0.13 -0.25 7.50
N ARG A 125 0.36 -0.93 6.36
CA ARG A 125 0.92 -2.29 6.33
C ARG A 125 2.31 -2.35 6.92
N TYR A 126 3.17 -1.41 6.59
CA TYR A 126 4.56 -1.36 7.02
C TYR A 126 4.71 -1.45 8.55
N ILE A 127 3.81 -0.81 9.31
CA ILE A 127 3.88 -0.79 10.79
C ILE A 127 3.56 -2.15 11.41
N VAL A 128 2.72 -2.98 10.79
CA VAL A 128 2.14 -4.16 11.44
C VAL A 128 2.48 -5.50 10.77
N ALA A 129 3.02 -5.48 9.54
CA ALA A 129 3.21 -6.71 8.77
C ALA A 129 4.16 -7.70 9.46
N ASP A 130 5.28 -7.22 9.98
CA ASP A 130 6.31 -8.06 10.61
C ASP A 130 5.91 -8.59 11.99
N SER A 131 4.93 -7.95 12.63
CA SER A 131 4.46 -8.32 13.96
C SER A 131 3.16 -9.15 13.95
N THR A 132 2.62 -9.46 12.76
CA THR A 132 1.31 -10.08 12.63
C THR A 132 1.39 -11.43 11.92
N VAL A 133 0.76 -12.44 12.52
CA VAL A 133 0.61 -13.78 11.95
C VAL A 133 -0.85 -14.21 11.96
N LEU A 134 -1.29 -14.90 10.91
CA LEU A 134 -2.55 -15.64 10.92
C LEU A 134 -2.28 -17.04 11.44
N LEU A 135 -2.82 -17.37 12.60
CA LEU A 135 -2.75 -18.72 13.17
C LEU A 135 -3.99 -19.51 12.75
N THR A 136 -3.76 -20.64 12.11
CA THR A 136 -4.83 -21.53 11.66
C THR A 136 -4.50 -22.98 11.99
N ARG A 137 -5.50 -23.86 11.98
CA ARG A 137 -5.37 -25.28 12.29
C ARG A 137 -5.50 -26.10 11.02
N CYS A 138 -4.57 -27.04 10.82
CA CYS A 138 -4.75 -28.10 9.83
C CYS A 138 -5.89 -29.01 10.29
N VAL A 139 -6.94 -29.11 9.48
CA VAL A 139 -8.14 -29.94 9.75
C VAL A 139 -8.19 -31.16 8.85
N ASP A 140 -7.52 -31.13 7.69
CA ASP A 140 -7.47 -32.25 6.74
C ASP A 140 -6.18 -32.25 5.91
N VAL A 141 -5.80 -33.43 5.40
CA VAL A 141 -4.72 -33.59 4.43
C VAL A 141 -5.21 -34.49 3.31
N LYS A 142 -5.24 -33.97 2.09
CA LYS A 142 -5.72 -34.68 0.92
C LYS A 142 -4.60 -34.89 -0.09
N ASP A 143 -4.44 -36.13 -0.55
CA ASP A 143 -3.66 -36.48 -1.74
C ASP A 143 -4.62 -36.66 -2.93
N ALA A 144 -4.45 -35.83 -3.95
CA ALA A 144 -5.27 -35.82 -5.17
C ALA A 144 -4.45 -36.25 -6.39
N GLU A 145 -3.53 -37.20 -6.23
CA GLU A 145 -2.66 -37.79 -7.25
C GLU A 145 -1.65 -36.78 -7.86
N THR A 146 -2.12 -35.66 -8.39
CA THR A 146 -1.30 -34.63 -9.03
C THR A 146 -0.91 -33.51 -8.09
N LYS A 147 -1.68 -33.30 -7.02
CA LYS A 147 -1.47 -32.26 -6.00
C LYS A 147 -1.79 -32.78 -4.62
N ARG A 148 -1.12 -32.23 -3.62
CA ARG A 148 -1.42 -32.50 -2.21
C ARG A 148 -1.88 -31.22 -1.53
N TYR A 149 -2.91 -31.34 -0.73
CA TYR A 149 -3.55 -30.21 -0.05
C TYR A 149 -3.48 -30.36 1.48
N ILE A 150 -3.31 -29.23 2.14
CA ILE A 150 -3.55 -29.11 3.58
C ILE A 150 -4.77 -28.21 3.74
N GLY A 151 -5.88 -28.80 4.19
CA GLY A 151 -7.10 -28.07 4.55
C GLY A 151 -6.93 -27.39 5.91
N VAL A 152 -7.26 -26.10 5.97
CA VAL A 152 -7.20 -25.28 7.19
C VAL A 152 -8.56 -24.69 7.50
N ASP A 153 -8.73 -24.21 8.76
CA ASP A 153 -9.98 -23.60 9.24
C ASP A 153 -10.07 -22.08 8.96
N ALA A 154 -9.23 -21.57 8.06
CA ALA A 154 -9.29 -20.20 7.55
C ALA A 154 -9.32 -20.22 6.02
N GLY A 155 -10.11 -19.36 5.42
CA GLY A 155 -10.24 -19.25 3.96
C GLY A 155 -10.02 -17.82 3.48
N PHE A 156 -10.29 -17.56 2.20
CA PHE A 156 -10.11 -16.24 1.60
C PHE A 156 -10.97 -15.15 2.25
N ASN A 157 -12.03 -15.48 2.97
CA ASN A 157 -12.80 -14.55 3.78
C ASN A 157 -12.01 -14.00 4.98
N THR A 158 -10.95 -14.71 5.40
CA THR A 158 -10.04 -14.28 6.46
C THR A 158 -8.76 -13.66 5.88
N LEU A 159 -8.20 -14.28 4.84
CA LEU A 159 -7.00 -13.82 4.13
C LEU A 159 -7.29 -13.72 2.62
N VAL A 160 -7.86 -12.59 2.21
CA VAL A 160 -8.33 -12.40 0.82
C VAL A 160 -7.19 -12.19 -0.19
N ARG A 161 -6.01 -11.75 0.25
CA ARG A 161 -4.94 -11.31 -0.64
C ARG A 161 -4.43 -12.37 -1.62
N PRO A 162 -4.20 -13.63 -1.26
CA PRO A 162 -3.82 -14.65 -2.25
C PRO A 162 -4.85 -14.80 -3.35
N ALA A 163 -6.12 -14.98 -3.00
CA ALA A 163 -7.20 -15.19 -3.97
C ALA A 163 -7.51 -13.96 -4.84
N PHE A 164 -7.37 -12.76 -4.31
CA PHE A 164 -7.79 -11.54 -5.00
C PHE A 164 -6.65 -10.84 -5.74
N TYR A 165 -5.43 -10.89 -5.20
CA TYR A 165 -4.26 -10.17 -5.71
C TYR A 165 -3.13 -11.08 -6.18
N ASP A 166 -3.29 -12.41 -6.09
CA ASP A 166 -2.21 -13.39 -6.34
C ASP A 166 -0.96 -13.12 -5.46
N SER A 167 -1.22 -12.67 -4.23
CA SER A 167 -0.17 -12.26 -3.31
C SER A 167 0.40 -13.45 -2.55
N TYR A 168 1.72 -13.54 -2.52
CA TYR A 168 2.42 -14.53 -1.72
C TYR A 168 2.30 -14.23 -0.23
N HIS A 169 2.12 -15.27 0.58
CA HIS A 169 2.28 -15.28 2.02
C HIS A 169 3.11 -16.49 2.44
N ALA A 170 4.09 -16.27 3.31
CA ALA A 170 4.88 -17.37 3.87
C ALA A 170 4.00 -18.22 4.80
N VAL A 171 4.12 -19.53 4.68
CA VAL A 171 3.40 -20.50 5.53
C VAL A 171 4.39 -21.37 6.26
N ALA A 172 4.18 -21.56 7.56
CA ALA A 172 5.00 -22.42 8.39
C ALA A 172 4.14 -23.31 9.31
N MET A 173 4.56 -24.55 9.48
CA MET A 173 3.96 -25.46 10.47
C MET A 173 4.52 -25.15 11.85
N ALA A 174 3.79 -24.39 12.67
CA ALA A 174 4.25 -23.89 13.97
C ALA A 174 4.84 -24.98 14.88
N ASN A 175 4.19 -26.13 14.95
CA ASN A 175 4.65 -27.26 15.77
C ASN A 175 5.74 -28.14 15.12
N LYS A 176 6.16 -27.81 13.90
CA LYS A 176 7.20 -28.52 13.12
C LYS A 176 8.20 -27.57 12.49
N PHE A 177 8.30 -26.34 12.95
CA PHE A 177 9.09 -25.27 12.33
C PHE A 177 10.57 -25.68 12.10
N ASN A 178 11.16 -26.42 13.04
CA ASN A 178 12.55 -26.88 12.96
C ASN A 178 12.73 -28.25 12.27
N LYS A 179 11.68 -28.80 11.63
CA LYS A 179 11.77 -30.08 10.91
C LYS A 179 11.96 -29.85 9.43
N ALA A 180 12.70 -30.74 8.78
CA ALA A 180 12.82 -30.72 7.32
C ALA A 180 11.46 -30.90 6.66
N CYS A 181 11.24 -30.17 5.56
CA CYS A 181 10.02 -30.33 4.73
C CYS A 181 9.97 -31.71 4.13
N SER A 182 8.85 -32.40 4.27
CA SER A 182 8.60 -33.75 3.71
C SER A 182 7.95 -33.72 2.32
N GLY A 183 7.53 -32.56 1.84
CA GLY A 183 6.89 -32.42 0.55
C GLY A 183 6.35 -31.03 0.27
N LYS A 184 5.77 -30.87 -0.93
CA LYS A 184 5.11 -29.63 -1.36
C LYS A 184 3.60 -29.82 -1.27
N TYR A 185 2.91 -28.83 -0.75
CA TYR A 185 1.47 -28.83 -0.52
C TYR A 185 0.89 -27.47 -0.88
N ASP A 186 -0.33 -27.45 -1.40
CA ASP A 186 -1.14 -26.24 -1.49
C ASP A 186 -1.98 -26.14 -0.20
N ILE A 187 -2.04 -24.92 0.37
CA ILE A 187 -2.87 -24.65 1.55
C ILE A 187 -4.22 -24.16 1.09
N VAL A 188 -5.30 -24.75 1.59
CA VAL A 188 -6.66 -24.46 1.12
C VAL A 188 -7.61 -24.25 2.30
N GLY A 189 -8.55 -23.34 2.13
CA GLY A 189 -9.58 -23.06 3.13
C GLY A 189 -10.83 -23.95 2.97
N PRO A 190 -11.85 -23.73 3.81
CA PRO A 190 -13.08 -24.50 3.83
C PRO A 190 -14.17 -23.95 2.89
N ILE A 191 -13.92 -22.90 2.14
CA ILE A 191 -14.94 -22.23 1.34
C ILE A 191 -15.16 -22.97 0.03
N CYS A 192 -16.42 -23.11 -0.37
CA CYS A 192 -16.82 -23.81 -1.61
C CYS A 192 -16.58 -22.93 -2.86
N GLU A 193 -15.33 -22.47 -3.01
CA GLU A 193 -14.84 -21.66 -4.12
C GLU A 193 -13.44 -22.14 -4.52
N SER A 194 -13.20 -22.35 -5.81
CA SER A 194 -11.92 -22.89 -6.29
C SER A 194 -10.71 -21.96 -6.10
N GLY A 195 -10.95 -20.70 -5.80
CA GLY A 195 -9.92 -19.73 -5.46
C GLY A 195 -9.55 -19.63 -3.96
N ASP A 196 -10.07 -20.54 -3.14
CA ASP A 196 -9.83 -20.54 -1.68
C ASP A 196 -8.51 -21.27 -1.32
N TYR A 197 -7.36 -20.70 -1.74
CA TYR A 197 -6.01 -21.19 -1.48
C TYR A 197 -5.00 -20.04 -1.35
#